data_a1fc4d4f1b1b6ace80db6ff8660e46b6
#
_entry.id   a1fc4d4f1b1b6ace80db6ff8660e46b6
#
_cell.length_a   1.000
_cell.length_b   1.000
_cell.length_c   1.000
_cell.angle_alpha   90.00
_cell.angle_beta   90.00
_cell.angle_gamma   90.00
#
_symmetry.space_group_name_H-M   'P 1'
#
loop_
_entity.id
_entity.type
_entity.pdbx_description
1 polymer ?
#
loop_
_entity_poly.entity_id
_entity_poly.type
_entity_poly.pdbx_seq_one_letter_code
_entity_poly.pdbx_strand_id
1 'polypeptide(L)'
;MIRLRQAICEQLPQLKNACHALEVPVKKQQLQNAGRPTVEWILPSAFAQQERELLDSLKKHRFEEAYVESVRIVPSAGRSAAKIEFQLQPQVFVEQLLQTKEHALHPSPFAAEHIVVEYSSPNIAKPFHVGHLRSTIIGNVLANLHQHLGYRTTRLNYLGDWGTQFGLLALGVQMLNVSDKEMQLSPIETLYKSYVAANQAAEQRPEIAQQARDLFAALEGGTDRAMAKQWQQYRKYTVEDLSKVYNRLGVYFDSYEWESQYSQQQIQDVLDKLRSAGLLQPERDGREIVVVDGRRIPVIKSDGSTLYLARDIAALLERLSRFQFSRLLYVVDNGQADHFNALFKTTAALDDRLSLEQLQHVKFGRIHGMSTRQGKAIFLKDVLDEARDIMREKRNLSATTRENYNLDDEHVCDILGVSAVLINVLKQRRQRDHEFSWQQALQVNGDTGIKLQYTHCRLHSLLDNFRDVDLDDIKPDWKHFATEPADALDLLYALARFDQSVWQSKEQLEACVLVNYLFGLCNATSRALKRLPVKQESSLERQLQRLLLFNAAKKTLRQGMELLGLRPLDQM
;
A
#
# COMPACT_ATOMS: atom_id res chain seq x y z
N MET A 1 0.11 -2.92 -21.98
CA MET A 1 1.58 -2.86 -21.85
C MET A 1 2.19 -4.11 -21.20
N ILE A 2 1.64 -4.67 -20.11
CA ILE A 2 2.18 -5.92 -19.49
C ILE A 2 2.29 -7.03 -20.53
N ARG A 3 1.25 -7.27 -21.34
CA ARG A 3 1.26 -8.30 -22.41
C ARG A 3 2.34 -8.06 -23.46
N LEU A 4 2.52 -6.81 -23.87
CA LEU A 4 3.57 -6.46 -24.83
C LEU A 4 4.96 -6.74 -24.26
N ARG A 5 5.17 -6.41 -22.99
CA ARG A 5 6.42 -6.74 -22.29
C ARG A 5 6.60 -8.25 -22.15
N GLN A 6 5.54 -8.99 -21.82
CA GLN A 6 5.57 -10.45 -21.76
C GLN A 6 5.93 -11.06 -23.13
N ALA A 7 5.27 -10.61 -24.21
CA ALA A 7 5.57 -11.07 -25.56
C ALA A 7 7.03 -10.81 -25.96
N ILE A 8 7.57 -9.61 -25.65
CA ILE A 8 8.99 -9.30 -25.88
C ILE A 8 9.89 -10.24 -25.06
N CYS A 9 9.54 -10.51 -23.82
CA CYS A 9 10.37 -11.36 -22.94
C CYS A 9 10.27 -12.85 -23.23
N GLU A 10 9.13 -13.32 -23.72
CA GLU A 10 8.95 -14.71 -24.17
C GLU A 10 9.76 -15.00 -25.42
N GLN A 11 9.85 -14.03 -26.31
CA GLN A 11 10.67 -14.11 -27.52
C GLN A 11 12.18 -13.97 -27.23
N LEU A 12 12.54 -13.42 -26.09
CA LEU A 12 13.91 -13.21 -25.64
C LEU A 12 14.15 -13.90 -24.28
N PRO A 13 14.42 -15.22 -24.25
CA PRO A 13 14.62 -15.95 -22.98
C PRO A 13 15.67 -15.33 -22.06
N GLN A 14 16.67 -14.65 -22.62
CA GLN A 14 17.71 -13.92 -21.89
C GLN A 14 17.14 -12.72 -21.11
N LEU A 15 15.98 -12.18 -21.54
CA LEU A 15 15.26 -11.09 -20.87
C LEU A 15 14.16 -11.57 -19.91
N LYS A 16 13.96 -12.88 -19.76
CA LYS A 16 12.86 -13.44 -18.97
C LYS A 16 12.81 -12.87 -17.54
N ASN A 17 13.98 -12.59 -16.96
CA ASN A 17 14.09 -11.96 -15.64
C ASN A 17 14.15 -10.42 -15.70
N ALA A 18 14.18 -9.83 -16.89
CA ALA A 18 14.35 -8.38 -17.11
C ALA A 18 13.14 -7.72 -17.79
N CYS A 19 12.05 -8.47 -18.04
CA CYS A 19 10.85 -7.88 -18.67
C CYS A 19 10.26 -6.70 -17.90
N HIS A 20 10.54 -6.64 -16.61
CA HIS A 20 10.16 -5.52 -15.74
C HIS A 20 11.04 -4.28 -15.91
N ALA A 21 12.23 -4.44 -16.48
CA ALA A 21 13.17 -3.36 -16.77
C ALA A 21 12.90 -2.64 -18.10
N LEU A 22 11.91 -3.13 -18.89
CA LEU A 22 11.47 -2.45 -20.11
C LEU A 22 10.72 -1.17 -19.74
N GLU A 23 11.24 -0.02 -20.18
CA GLU A 23 10.69 1.30 -19.86
C GLU A 23 10.06 1.97 -21.08
N VAL A 24 8.97 2.69 -20.86
CA VAL A 24 8.42 3.61 -21.85
C VAL A 24 9.15 4.94 -21.71
N PRO A 25 9.81 5.44 -22.76
CA PRO A 25 10.64 6.65 -22.66
C PRO A 25 9.82 7.89 -22.27
N VAL A 26 10.41 8.72 -21.42
CA VAL A 26 9.79 9.94 -20.90
C VAL A 26 10.06 11.15 -21.80
N LYS A 27 11.08 11.11 -22.66
CA LYS A 27 11.56 12.30 -23.38
C LYS A 27 10.79 12.55 -24.68
N LYS A 28 10.11 13.70 -24.74
CA LYS A 28 9.38 14.21 -25.91
C LYS A 28 10.18 14.25 -27.23
N GLN A 29 11.49 14.54 -27.18
CA GLN A 29 12.32 14.70 -28.36
C GLN A 29 12.51 13.42 -29.19
N GLN A 30 12.44 12.25 -28.58
CA GLN A 30 12.52 10.97 -29.30
C GLN A 30 11.22 10.65 -30.03
N LEU A 31 10.09 11.14 -29.54
CA LEU A 31 8.76 10.95 -30.10
C LEU A 31 8.50 11.82 -31.32
N GLN A 32 9.04 13.04 -31.35
CA GLN A 32 8.86 13.99 -32.46
C GLN A 32 9.65 13.61 -33.71
N ASN A 33 10.75 12.86 -33.57
CA ASN A 33 11.63 12.54 -34.73
C ASN A 33 11.27 11.26 -35.49
N ALA A 34 10.41 10.38 -34.95
CA ALA A 34 10.09 9.11 -35.61
C ALA A 34 8.59 8.74 -35.62
N GLY A 35 7.72 9.43 -34.90
CA GLY A 35 6.26 9.17 -34.89
C GLY A 35 5.83 7.75 -34.50
N ARG A 36 6.73 6.93 -33.97
CA ARG A 36 6.49 5.52 -33.66
C ARG A 36 6.66 5.21 -32.19
N PRO A 37 5.74 4.45 -31.59
CA PRO A 37 5.84 4.08 -30.18
C PRO A 37 7.05 3.17 -29.93
N THR A 38 7.79 3.46 -28.88
CA THR A 38 8.99 2.71 -28.49
C THR A 38 8.93 2.27 -27.04
N VAL A 39 9.57 1.13 -26.75
CA VAL A 39 9.88 0.66 -25.39
C VAL A 39 11.40 0.48 -25.32
N GLU A 40 11.99 0.90 -24.22
CA GLU A 40 13.45 0.85 -24.03
C GLU A 40 13.81 -0.16 -22.93
N TRP A 41 14.93 -0.84 -23.13
CA TRP A 41 15.57 -1.60 -22.09
C TRP A 41 16.99 -1.05 -21.84
N ILE A 42 17.20 -0.54 -20.64
CA ILE A 42 18.51 -0.05 -20.22
C ILE A 42 19.34 -1.26 -19.83
N LEU A 43 20.44 -1.51 -20.53
CA LEU A 43 21.32 -2.64 -20.27
C LEU A 43 22.05 -2.44 -18.93
N PRO A 44 21.92 -3.38 -17.97
CA PRO A 44 22.72 -3.35 -16.77
C PRO A 44 24.23 -3.45 -17.12
N SER A 45 25.09 -2.82 -16.33
CA SER A 45 26.54 -2.81 -16.54
C SER A 45 27.17 -4.22 -16.60
N ALA A 46 26.55 -5.20 -15.96
CA ALA A 46 26.96 -6.60 -16.03
C ALA A 46 26.87 -7.21 -17.46
N PHE A 47 26.05 -6.65 -18.35
CA PHE A 47 25.88 -7.10 -19.73
C PHE A 47 26.74 -6.34 -20.73
N ALA A 48 27.51 -5.33 -20.30
CA ALA A 48 28.33 -4.52 -21.20
C ALA A 48 29.38 -5.34 -21.96
N GLN A 49 29.86 -6.46 -21.41
CA GLN A 49 30.81 -7.37 -22.09
C GLN A 49 30.11 -8.34 -23.06
N GLN A 50 28.83 -8.65 -22.86
CA GLN A 50 28.04 -9.55 -23.69
C GLN A 50 27.18 -8.78 -24.73
N GLU A 51 27.35 -7.47 -24.81
CA GLU A 51 26.55 -6.58 -25.65
C GLU A 51 26.50 -7.05 -27.10
N ARG A 52 27.63 -7.43 -27.70
CA ARG A 52 27.70 -7.89 -29.11
C ARG A 52 26.98 -9.22 -29.34
N GLU A 53 27.18 -10.21 -28.48
CA GLU A 53 26.53 -11.52 -28.61
C GLU A 53 25.00 -11.43 -28.44
N LEU A 54 24.56 -10.64 -27.47
CA LEU A 54 23.13 -10.35 -27.26
C LEU A 54 22.55 -9.63 -28.48
N LEU A 55 23.29 -8.71 -29.06
CA LEU A 55 22.94 -7.94 -30.25
C LEU A 55 22.76 -8.80 -31.48
N ASP A 56 23.69 -9.74 -31.71
CA ASP A 56 23.63 -10.63 -32.86
C ASP A 56 22.53 -11.69 -32.69
N SER A 57 22.24 -12.09 -31.47
CA SER A 57 21.09 -12.93 -31.14
C SER A 57 19.77 -12.19 -31.42
N LEU A 58 19.66 -10.94 -30.97
CA LEU A 58 18.47 -10.10 -31.17
C LEU A 58 18.21 -9.76 -32.63
N LYS A 59 19.26 -9.53 -33.43
CA LYS A 59 19.14 -9.28 -34.88
C LYS A 59 18.71 -10.53 -35.68
N LYS A 60 19.04 -11.73 -35.19
CA LYS A 60 18.64 -13.01 -35.81
C LYS A 60 17.23 -13.44 -35.42
N HIS A 61 16.70 -12.88 -34.32
CA HIS A 61 15.37 -13.22 -33.85
C HIS A 61 14.32 -12.50 -34.69
N ARG A 62 13.48 -13.24 -35.38
CA ARG A 62 12.27 -12.70 -35.97
C ARG A 62 11.26 -12.54 -34.87
N PHE A 63 11.07 -11.31 -34.40
CA PHE A 63 9.93 -11.00 -33.54
C PHE A 63 8.65 -11.33 -34.30
N GLU A 64 7.69 -11.94 -33.66
CA GLU A 64 6.36 -12.05 -34.27
C GLU A 64 5.96 -10.65 -34.74
N GLU A 65 5.70 -10.52 -36.01
CA GLU A 65 5.43 -9.25 -36.71
C GLU A 65 4.29 -8.42 -36.09
N ALA A 66 3.53 -9.04 -35.16
CA ALA A 66 2.38 -8.42 -34.53
C ALA A 66 2.72 -7.30 -33.53
N TYR A 67 3.87 -7.33 -32.83
CA TYR A 67 4.14 -6.40 -31.73
C TYR A 67 5.33 -5.49 -31.93
N VAL A 68 6.44 -6.03 -32.42
CA VAL A 68 7.71 -5.32 -32.58
C VAL A 68 8.06 -5.21 -34.03
N GLU A 69 8.12 -3.99 -34.57
CA GLU A 69 8.46 -3.72 -35.98
C GLU A 69 9.97 -3.79 -36.19
N SER A 70 10.75 -3.23 -35.27
CA SER A 70 12.20 -3.24 -35.35
C SER A 70 12.86 -3.09 -33.97
N VAL A 71 14.12 -3.55 -33.88
CA VAL A 71 14.95 -3.41 -32.69
C VAL A 71 16.19 -2.60 -33.05
N ARG A 72 16.46 -1.58 -32.26
CA ARG A 72 17.63 -0.72 -32.43
C ARG A 72 18.46 -0.68 -31.15
N ILE A 73 19.76 -0.64 -31.31
CA ILE A 73 20.69 -0.49 -30.22
C ILE A 73 21.22 0.92 -30.22
N VAL A 74 21.15 1.54 -29.04
CA VAL A 74 21.76 2.82 -28.76
C VAL A 74 22.95 2.55 -27.85
N PRO A 75 24.21 2.68 -28.37
CA PRO A 75 25.40 2.44 -27.56
C PRO A 75 25.51 3.44 -26.42
N SER A 76 26.28 3.08 -25.41
CA SER A 76 26.59 4.00 -24.31
C SER A 76 27.25 5.27 -24.85
N ALA A 77 26.80 6.43 -24.37
CA ALA A 77 27.37 7.73 -24.70
C ALA A 77 27.58 8.53 -23.42
N GLY A 78 28.80 8.85 -23.09
CA GLY A 78 29.16 9.59 -21.90
C GLY A 78 28.74 8.86 -20.61
N ARG A 79 27.81 9.44 -19.84
CA ARG A 79 27.26 8.84 -18.61
C ARG A 79 26.03 7.97 -18.83
N SER A 80 25.54 7.87 -20.06
CA SER A 80 24.33 7.10 -20.38
C SER A 80 24.69 5.64 -20.68
N ALA A 81 24.02 4.70 -20.02
CA ALA A 81 24.16 3.28 -20.29
C ALA A 81 23.67 2.94 -21.70
N ALA A 82 24.19 1.88 -22.28
CA ALA A 82 23.65 1.32 -23.54
C ALA A 82 22.21 0.89 -23.34
N LYS A 83 21.38 1.03 -24.37
CA LYS A 83 19.98 0.62 -24.35
C LYS A 83 19.54 -0.05 -25.64
N ILE A 84 18.58 -0.94 -25.52
CA ILE A 84 17.89 -1.54 -26.65
C ILE A 84 16.55 -0.83 -26.77
N GLU A 85 16.26 -0.31 -27.97
CA GLU A 85 14.98 0.28 -28.31
C GLU A 85 14.17 -0.69 -29.18
N PHE A 86 12.98 -1.03 -28.71
CA PHE A 86 11.99 -1.82 -29.44
C PHE A 86 10.98 -0.85 -30.06
N GLN A 87 10.97 -0.73 -31.38
CA GLN A 87 9.93 0.00 -32.09
C GLN A 87 8.69 -0.88 -32.20
N LEU A 88 7.56 -0.37 -31.74
CA LEU A 88 6.31 -1.12 -31.71
C LEU A 88 5.49 -0.85 -32.96
N GLN A 89 4.69 -1.83 -33.36
CA GLN A 89 3.63 -1.65 -34.34
C GLN A 89 2.61 -0.61 -33.81
N PRO A 90 2.46 0.56 -34.45
CA PRO A 90 1.65 1.64 -33.91
C PRO A 90 0.19 1.28 -33.71
N GLN A 91 -0.39 0.51 -34.65
CA GLN A 91 -1.77 0.07 -34.54
C GLN A 91 -1.99 -0.86 -33.34
N VAL A 92 -1.11 -1.84 -33.17
CA VAL A 92 -1.17 -2.78 -32.05
C VAL A 92 -0.98 -2.03 -30.71
N PHE A 93 -0.10 -1.02 -30.69
CA PHE A 93 0.11 -0.19 -29.51
C PHE A 93 -1.18 0.50 -29.03
N VAL A 94 -1.91 1.18 -29.93
CA VAL A 94 -3.17 1.84 -29.55
C VAL A 94 -4.28 0.86 -29.21
N GLU A 95 -4.37 -0.26 -29.93
CA GLU A 95 -5.33 -1.32 -29.62
C GLU A 95 -5.12 -1.88 -28.20
N GLN A 96 -3.90 -2.17 -27.82
CA GLN A 96 -3.56 -2.67 -26.48
C GLN A 96 -3.80 -1.65 -25.37
N LEU A 97 -3.71 -0.35 -25.67
CA LEU A 97 -3.94 0.70 -24.68
C LEU A 97 -5.40 1.09 -24.52
N LEU A 98 -6.15 1.12 -25.62
CA LEU A 98 -7.47 1.74 -25.68
C LEU A 98 -8.62 0.72 -25.75
N GLN A 99 -8.34 -0.55 -26.11
CA GLN A 99 -9.37 -1.59 -26.07
C GLN A 99 -9.86 -1.81 -24.64
N THR A 100 -11.16 -1.75 -24.48
CA THR A 100 -11.84 -1.78 -23.20
C THR A 100 -12.23 -3.18 -22.76
N LYS A 101 -12.22 -4.16 -23.67
CA LYS A 101 -12.56 -5.55 -23.33
C LYS A 101 -11.56 -6.07 -22.29
N GLU A 102 -12.07 -6.44 -21.14
CA GLU A 102 -11.35 -7.22 -20.16
C GLU A 102 -10.93 -8.52 -20.83
N HIS A 103 -9.74 -8.52 -21.36
CA HIS A 103 -9.17 -9.78 -21.78
C HIS A 103 -8.93 -10.61 -20.54
N ALA A 104 -9.48 -11.82 -20.52
CA ALA A 104 -9.16 -12.81 -19.50
C ALA A 104 -7.64 -12.75 -19.22
N LEU A 105 -7.30 -12.40 -18.01
CA LEU A 105 -5.92 -12.38 -17.55
C LEU A 105 -5.35 -13.76 -17.82
N HIS A 106 -4.34 -13.86 -18.70
CA HIS A 106 -3.52 -15.08 -18.70
C HIS A 106 -3.05 -15.28 -17.26
N PRO A 107 -2.93 -16.53 -16.77
CA PRO A 107 -2.47 -16.75 -15.43
C PRO A 107 -1.17 -15.96 -15.21
N SER A 108 -1.17 -15.13 -14.17
CA SER A 108 0.00 -14.32 -13.84
C SER A 108 1.19 -15.25 -13.63
N PRO A 109 2.39 -14.93 -14.15
CA PRO A 109 3.59 -15.70 -13.87
C PRO A 109 3.91 -15.76 -12.37
N PHE A 110 3.30 -14.89 -11.56
CA PHE A 110 3.47 -14.78 -10.12
C PHE A 110 2.36 -15.46 -9.31
N ALA A 111 1.39 -16.12 -9.96
CA ALA A 111 0.25 -16.72 -9.27
C ALA A 111 0.63 -17.81 -8.24
N ALA A 112 1.79 -18.45 -8.42
CA ALA A 112 2.34 -19.43 -7.50
C ALA A 112 3.03 -18.78 -6.27
N GLU A 113 3.38 -17.49 -6.33
CA GLU A 113 4.05 -16.80 -5.24
C GLU A 113 3.04 -16.25 -4.23
N HIS A 114 3.23 -16.57 -2.96
CA HIS A 114 2.38 -16.09 -1.87
C HIS A 114 3.09 -14.99 -1.08
N ILE A 115 2.51 -13.80 -1.09
CA ILE A 115 3.00 -12.63 -0.36
C ILE A 115 2.09 -12.39 0.85
N VAL A 116 2.66 -12.39 2.04
CA VAL A 116 1.97 -11.98 3.26
C VAL A 116 2.41 -10.58 3.62
N VAL A 117 1.48 -9.69 3.88
CA VAL A 117 1.75 -8.31 4.31
C VAL A 117 1.14 -8.10 5.69
N GLU A 118 2.00 -7.96 6.71
CA GLU A 118 1.57 -7.60 8.06
C GLU A 118 1.67 -6.09 8.23
N TYR A 119 0.58 -5.46 8.64
CA TYR A 119 0.52 -4.00 8.80
C TYR A 119 -0.60 -3.55 9.73
N SER A 120 -0.57 -2.28 10.12
CA SER A 120 -1.44 -1.61 11.08
C SER A 120 -1.14 -1.99 12.53
N SER A 121 -1.39 -3.19 12.95
CA SER A 121 -1.01 -3.86 14.21
C SER A 121 -1.20 -3.00 15.47
N PRO A 122 -2.40 -2.40 15.71
CA PRO A 122 -2.65 -1.61 16.90
C PRO A 122 -2.86 -2.50 18.12
N ASN A 123 -2.63 -1.92 19.32
CA ASN A 123 -3.05 -2.54 20.57
C ASN A 123 -4.56 -2.42 20.74
N ILE A 124 -5.21 -3.46 21.26
CA ILE A 124 -6.63 -3.40 21.61
C ILE A 124 -6.87 -2.41 22.78
N ALA A 125 -8.12 -1.96 22.89
CA ALA A 125 -8.58 -1.04 23.93
C ALA A 125 -7.78 0.27 24.03
N LYS A 126 -7.05 0.62 22.97
CA LYS A 126 -6.35 1.90 22.83
C LYS A 126 -6.88 2.65 21.62
N PRO A 127 -6.76 3.98 21.60
CA PRO A 127 -7.11 4.77 20.44
C PRO A 127 -6.36 4.30 19.20
N PHE A 128 -7.07 4.14 18.09
CA PHE A 128 -6.43 4.04 16.80
C PHE A 128 -6.03 5.46 16.38
N HIS A 129 -4.75 5.78 16.55
CA HIS A 129 -4.22 7.14 16.42
C HIS A 129 -3.39 7.32 15.13
N VAL A 130 -3.03 8.56 14.83
CA VAL A 130 -2.26 8.94 13.63
C VAL A 130 -0.93 8.20 13.47
N GLY A 131 -0.33 7.72 14.56
CA GLY A 131 0.88 6.90 14.52
C GLY A 131 0.70 5.57 13.79
N HIS A 132 -0.52 5.02 13.73
CA HIS A 132 -0.83 3.80 13.00
C HIS A 132 -1.13 4.07 11.51
N LEU A 133 -1.43 5.32 11.13
CA LEU A 133 -1.87 5.67 9.78
C LEU A 133 -0.87 5.22 8.72
N ARG A 134 0.42 5.50 8.89
CA ARG A 134 1.44 5.17 7.87
C ARG A 134 1.58 3.67 7.64
N SER A 135 1.66 2.89 8.71
CA SER A 135 1.67 1.43 8.60
C SER A 135 0.45 0.95 7.82
N THR A 136 -0.73 1.42 8.21
CA THR A 136 -2.02 1.00 7.65
C THR A 136 -2.12 1.27 6.15
N ILE A 137 -1.85 2.52 5.72
CA ILE A 137 -2.03 2.88 4.30
C ILE A 137 -0.89 2.39 3.41
N ILE A 138 0.35 2.36 3.89
CA ILE A 138 1.49 1.81 3.14
C ILE A 138 1.29 0.30 2.94
N GLY A 139 0.95 -0.43 4.02
CA GLY A 139 0.68 -1.87 3.94
C GLY A 139 -0.44 -2.21 2.97
N ASN A 140 -1.55 -1.45 3.03
CA ASN A 140 -2.66 -1.61 2.11
C ASN A 140 -2.24 -1.40 0.65
N VAL A 141 -1.49 -0.33 0.34
CA VAL A 141 -0.98 -0.07 -1.01
C VAL A 141 -0.09 -1.21 -1.48
N LEU A 142 0.85 -1.68 -0.65
CA LEU A 142 1.73 -2.79 -1.02
C LEU A 142 0.94 -4.08 -1.30
N ALA A 143 -0.05 -4.39 -0.48
CA ALA A 143 -0.93 -5.54 -0.70
C ALA A 143 -1.72 -5.41 -2.01
N ASN A 144 -2.30 -4.22 -2.27
CA ASN A 144 -3.02 -3.94 -3.52
C ASN A 144 -2.13 -4.08 -4.75
N LEU A 145 -0.88 -3.56 -4.70
CA LEU A 145 0.09 -3.67 -5.80
C LEU A 145 0.44 -5.13 -6.10
N HIS A 146 0.71 -5.95 -5.08
CA HIS A 146 1.02 -7.36 -5.28
C HIS A 146 -0.19 -8.11 -5.85
N GLN A 147 -1.38 -7.90 -5.29
CA GLN A 147 -2.61 -8.52 -5.79
C GLN A 147 -2.91 -8.11 -7.24
N HIS A 148 -2.76 -6.83 -7.59
CA HIS A 148 -2.94 -6.34 -8.97
C HIS A 148 -1.97 -6.98 -9.96
N LEU A 149 -0.75 -7.25 -9.55
CA LEU A 149 0.26 -7.96 -10.36
C LEU A 149 0.04 -9.47 -10.42
N GLY A 150 -0.98 -9.98 -9.72
CA GLY A 150 -1.40 -11.37 -9.76
C GLY A 150 -0.69 -12.29 -8.76
N TYR A 151 -0.01 -11.75 -7.76
CA TYR A 151 0.48 -12.54 -6.63
C TYR A 151 -0.69 -12.99 -5.76
N ARG A 152 -0.63 -14.21 -5.22
CA ARG A 152 -1.46 -14.58 -4.09
C ARG A 152 -1.07 -13.71 -2.91
N THR A 153 -2.01 -12.93 -2.35
CA THR A 153 -1.69 -11.93 -1.30
C THR A 153 -2.58 -12.16 -0.09
N THR A 154 -1.98 -12.16 1.10
CA THR A 154 -2.69 -12.19 2.39
C THR A 154 -2.38 -10.92 3.18
N ARG A 155 -3.42 -10.21 3.60
CA ARG A 155 -3.38 -9.03 4.45
C ARG A 155 -3.58 -9.44 5.89
N LEU A 156 -2.55 -9.23 6.72
CA LEU A 156 -2.51 -9.67 8.10
C LEU A 156 -2.47 -8.48 9.05
N ASN A 157 -3.30 -8.48 10.07
CA ASN A 157 -3.30 -7.51 11.15
C ASN A 157 -3.01 -8.21 12.48
N TYR A 158 -1.82 -7.95 13.06
CA TYR A 158 -1.37 -8.56 14.30
C TYR A 158 -1.66 -7.63 15.48
N LEU A 159 -2.71 -7.93 16.24
CA LEU A 159 -3.23 -7.07 17.28
C LEU A 159 -2.55 -7.36 18.65
N GLY A 160 -2.07 -6.29 19.28
CA GLY A 160 -1.50 -6.35 20.61
C GLY A 160 -2.61 -6.45 21.66
N ASP A 161 -2.79 -7.63 22.22
CA ASP A 161 -3.81 -7.89 23.24
C ASP A 161 -3.25 -8.60 24.47
N TRP A 162 -1.94 -8.51 24.69
CA TRP A 162 -1.26 -9.23 25.76
C TRP A 162 -0.34 -8.33 26.58
N GLY A 163 -0.17 -8.66 27.86
CA GLY A 163 0.70 -7.94 28.79
C GLY A 163 -0.03 -7.27 29.95
N THR A 164 0.73 -6.82 30.95
CA THR A 164 0.22 -6.22 32.21
C THR A 164 -0.66 -4.99 31.99
N GLN A 165 -0.54 -4.31 30.85
CA GLN A 165 -1.44 -3.20 30.47
C GLN A 165 -2.91 -3.61 30.45
N PHE A 166 -3.19 -4.88 30.26
CA PHE A 166 -4.56 -5.39 30.21
C PHE A 166 -5.11 -5.75 31.59
N GLY A 167 -4.23 -6.10 32.52
CA GLY A 167 -4.58 -6.12 33.94
C GLY A 167 -5.00 -4.73 34.45
N LEU A 168 -4.27 -3.68 34.04
CA LEU A 168 -4.66 -2.29 34.30
C LEU A 168 -6.00 -1.92 33.67
N LEU A 169 -6.25 -2.37 32.43
CA LEU A 169 -7.54 -2.13 31.78
C LEU A 169 -8.70 -2.76 32.55
N ALA A 170 -8.57 -4.04 32.91
CA ALA A 170 -9.60 -4.76 33.65
C ALA A 170 -9.86 -4.09 35.03
N LEU A 171 -8.78 -3.73 35.72
CA LEU A 171 -8.87 -3.03 37.01
C LEU A 171 -9.53 -1.66 36.83
N GLY A 172 -9.21 -0.90 35.79
CA GLY A 172 -9.80 0.41 35.49
C GLY A 172 -11.30 0.35 35.25
N VAL A 173 -11.78 -0.67 34.54
CA VAL A 173 -13.21 -0.90 34.32
C VAL A 173 -13.92 -1.15 35.63
N GLN A 174 -13.31 -1.92 36.55
CA GLN A 174 -13.84 -2.14 37.91
C GLN A 174 -13.80 -0.86 38.76
N MET A 175 -12.69 -0.11 38.75
CA MET A 175 -12.51 1.13 39.53
C MET A 175 -13.52 2.22 39.14
N LEU A 176 -13.83 2.34 37.84
CA LEU A 176 -14.80 3.31 37.33
C LEU A 176 -16.24 2.81 37.42
N ASN A 177 -16.45 1.56 37.84
CA ASN A 177 -17.78 0.93 37.89
C ASN A 177 -18.55 1.08 36.58
N VAL A 178 -17.86 0.83 35.45
CA VAL A 178 -18.42 1.03 34.12
C VAL A 178 -19.63 0.13 33.91
N SER A 179 -20.75 0.71 33.49
CA SER A 179 -21.97 -0.02 33.20
C SER A 179 -21.91 -0.67 31.81
N ASP A 180 -22.66 -1.77 31.61
CA ASP A 180 -22.80 -2.42 30.31
C ASP A 180 -23.33 -1.46 29.23
N LYS A 181 -24.19 -0.52 29.61
CA LYS A 181 -24.75 0.50 28.70
C LYS A 181 -23.68 1.48 28.21
N GLU A 182 -22.82 1.97 29.09
CA GLU A 182 -21.70 2.85 28.73
C GLU A 182 -20.69 2.10 27.83
N MET A 183 -20.38 0.85 28.19
CA MET A 183 -19.49 -0.01 27.41
C MET A 183 -20.04 -0.26 26.00
N GLN A 184 -21.36 -0.41 25.83
CA GLN A 184 -21.96 -0.61 24.50
C GLN A 184 -22.04 0.67 23.67
N LEU A 185 -22.20 1.83 24.31
CA LEU A 185 -22.38 3.11 23.62
C LEU A 185 -21.09 3.61 22.98
N SER A 186 -19.99 3.57 23.71
CA SER A 186 -18.66 4.05 23.27
C SER A 186 -17.54 3.12 23.79
N PRO A 187 -17.45 1.88 23.25
CA PRO A 187 -16.58 0.86 23.85
C PRO A 187 -15.12 1.30 23.98
N ILE A 188 -14.51 1.79 22.89
CA ILE A 188 -13.08 2.11 22.86
C ILE A 188 -12.75 3.32 23.71
N GLU A 189 -13.58 4.36 23.70
CA GLU A 189 -13.39 5.53 24.57
C GLU A 189 -13.49 5.16 26.05
N THR A 190 -14.47 4.30 26.39
CA THR A 190 -14.68 3.81 27.75
C THR A 190 -13.52 2.95 28.21
N LEU A 191 -13.06 2.00 27.39
CA LEU A 191 -11.89 1.18 27.69
C LEU A 191 -10.61 2.03 27.85
N TYR A 192 -10.42 3.01 26.96
CA TYR A 192 -9.27 3.91 27.06
C TYR A 192 -9.30 4.77 28.33
N LYS A 193 -10.44 5.37 28.69
CA LYS A 193 -10.62 6.12 29.95
C LYS A 193 -10.32 5.24 31.15
N SER A 194 -10.82 4.00 31.14
CA SER A 194 -10.58 3.01 32.20
C SER A 194 -9.09 2.69 32.36
N TYR A 195 -8.41 2.44 31.22
CA TYR A 195 -6.98 2.19 31.23
C TYR A 195 -6.17 3.38 31.78
N VAL A 196 -6.49 4.61 31.35
CA VAL A 196 -5.82 5.84 31.79
C VAL A 196 -6.01 6.04 33.28
N ALA A 197 -7.24 5.85 33.80
CA ALA A 197 -7.54 5.99 35.25
C ALA A 197 -6.74 4.99 36.09
N ALA A 198 -6.69 3.71 35.67
CA ALA A 198 -5.93 2.70 36.39
C ALA A 198 -4.41 2.94 36.31
N ASN A 199 -3.92 3.39 35.17
CA ASN A 199 -2.50 3.69 34.98
C ASN A 199 -2.06 4.86 35.88
N GLN A 200 -2.83 5.94 35.94
CA GLN A 200 -2.56 7.08 36.83
C GLN A 200 -2.62 6.67 38.31
N ALA A 201 -3.57 5.81 38.67
CA ALA A 201 -3.66 5.29 40.02
C ALA A 201 -2.47 4.38 40.39
N ALA A 202 -1.97 3.58 39.43
CA ALA A 202 -0.82 2.70 39.63
C ALA A 202 0.51 3.47 39.76
N GLU A 203 0.64 4.66 39.16
CA GLU A 203 1.80 5.56 39.38
C GLU A 203 1.87 6.09 40.79
N GLN A 204 0.73 6.28 41.44
CA GLN A 204 0.64 6.82 42.80
C GLN A 204 0.61 5.73 43.89
N ARG A 205 0.13 4.53 43.57
CA ARG A 205 -0.12 3.42 44.46
C ARG A 205 0.43 2.11 43.90
N PRO A 206 1.61 1.64 44.40
CA PRO A 206 2.26 0.42 43.92
C PRO A 206 1.40 -0.86 44.01
N GLU A 207 0.48 -0.92 44.98
CA GLU A 207 -0.47 -2.01 45.17
C GLU A 207 -1.42 -2.18 43.99
N ILE A 208 -1.79 -1.10 43.28
CA ILE A 208 -2.62 -1.15 42.08
C ILE A 208 -1.85 -1.79 40.93
N ALA A 209 -0.57 -1.44 40.78
CA ALA A 209 0.28 -2.08 39.78
C ALA A 209 0.45 -3.58 40.05
N GLN A 210 0.51 -3.99 41.36
CA GLN A 210 0.56 -5.40 41.70
C GLN A 210 -0.76 -6.11 41.40
N GLN A 211 -1.90 -5.54 41.79
CA GLN A 211 -3.23 -6.08 41.48
C GLN A 211 -3.42 -6.27 39.97
N ALA A 212 -2.95 -5.32 39.15
CA ALA A 212 -3.01 -5.45 37.68
C ALA A 212 -2.15 -6.62 37.17
N ARG A 213 -0.97 -6.87 37.76
CA ARG A 213 -0.14 -8.04 37.44
C ARG A 213 -0.83 -9.34 37.83
N ASP A 214 -1.46 -9.39 39.00
CA ASP A 214 -2.15 -10.58 39.51
C ASP A 214 -3.37 -10.92 38.65
N LEU A 215 -4.15 -9.90 38.24
CA LEU A 215 -5.26 -10.07 37.30
C LEU A 215 -4.80 -10.58 35.91
N PHE A 216 -3.69 -10.02 35.43
CA PHE A 216 -3.12 -10.49 34.16
C PHE A 216 -2.61 -11.93 34.27
N ALA A 217 -1.94 -12.30 35.35
CA ALA A 217 -1.49 -13.67 35.62
C ALA A 217 -2.66 -14.67 35.74
N ALA A 218 -3.78 -14.26 36.34
CA ALA A 218 -4.99 -15.08 36.40
C ALA A 218 -5.62 -15.30 35.00
N LEU A 219 -5.59 -14.28 34.13
CA LEU A 219 -6.01 -14.38 32.73
C LEU A 219 -5.09 -15.34 31.96
N GLU A 220 -3.78 -15.18 32.09
CA GLU A 220 -2.76 -16.00 31.45
C GLU A 220 -2.84 -17.48 31.90
N GLY A 221 -3.09 -17.72 33.15
CA GLY A 221 -3.28 -19.05 33.74
C GLY A 221 -4.63 -19.70 33.41
N GLY A 222 -5.56 -18.96 32.79
CA GLY A 222 -6.89 -19.45 32.43
C GLY A 222 -7.79 -19.77 33.63
N THR A 223 -7.46 -19.25 34.82
CA THR A 223 -8.15 -19.54 36.08
C THR A 223 -9.44 -18.75 36.27
N ASP A 224 -9.55 -17.59 35.60
CA ASP A 224 -10.74 -16.72 35.61
C ASP A 224 -11.51 -16.75 34.28
N ARG A 225 -12.56 -17.57 34.24
CA ARG A 225 -13.46 -17.70 33.07
C ARG A 225 -14.27 -16.43 32.80
N ALA A 226 -14.64 -15.68 33.81
CA ALA A 226 -15.41 -14.44 33.65
C ALA A 226 -14.55 -13.37 32.99
N MET A 227 -13.32 -13.21 33.45
CA MET A 227 -12.33 -12.30 32.86
C MET A 227 -11.97 -12.69 31.43
N ALA A 228 -11.81 -13.98 31.13
CA ALA A 228 -11.56 -14.47 29.77
C ALA A 228 -12.72 -14.12 28.81
N LYS A 229 -13.99 -14.25 29.26
CA LYS A 229 -15.16 -13.85 28.49
C LYS A 229 -15.21 -12.34 28.24
N GLN A 230 -14.93 -11.54 29.26
CA GLN A 230 -14.85 -10.08 29.17
C GLN A 230 -13.76 -9.65 28.20
N TRP A 231 -12.61 -10.32 28.23
CA TRP A 231 -11.50 -10.14 27.31
C TRP A 231 -11.88 -10.36 25.85
N GLN A 232 -12.56 -11.45 25.53
CA GLN A 232 -13.08 -11.73 24.20
C GLN A 232 -14.04 -10.63 23.72
N GLN A 233 -14.84 -10.07 24.64
CA GLN A 233 -15.74 -8.97 24.31
C GLN A 233 -14.97 -7.68 23.98
N TYR A 234 -13.87 -7.37 24.68
CA TYR A 234 -13.02 -6.22 24.37
C TYR A 234 -12.34 -6.35 23.00
N ARG A 235 -11.90 -7.55 22.62
CA ARG A 235 -11.41 -7.83 21.29
C ARG A 235 -12.47 -7.54 20.22
N LYS A 236 -13.67 -8.04 20.42
CA LYS A 236 -14.79 -7.84 19.50
C LYS A 236 -15.07 -6.35 19.30
N TYR A 237 -15.22 -5.60 20.38
CA TYR A 237 -15.43 -4.16 20.31
C TYR A 237 -14.30 -3.43 19.58
N THR A 238 -13.05 -3.83 19.84
CA THR A 238 -11.90 -3.23 19.18
C THR A 238 -11.92 -3.48 17.67
N VAL A 239 -12.15 -4.71 17.22
CA VAL A 239 -12.21 -5.03 15.79
C VAL A 239 -13.37 -4.32 15.10
N GLU A 240 -14.54 -4.25 15.73
CA GLU A 240 -15.69 -3.52 15.21
C GLU A 240 -15.41 -2.02 15.02
N ASP A 241 -14.74 -1.39 15.98
CA ASP A 241 -14.38 0.02 15.90
C ASP A 241 -13.28 0.28 14.86
N LEU A 242 -12.22 -0.53 14.87
CA LEU A 242 -11.15 -0.48 13.86
C LEU A 242 -11.72 -0.64 12.45
N SER A 243 -12.66 -1.58 12.26
CA SER A 243 -13.27 -1.84 10.95
C SER A 243 -13.98 -0.62 10.37
N LYS A 244 -14.60 0.23 11.21
CA LYS A 244 -15.22 1.48 10.76
C LYS A 244 -14.18 2.45 10.18
N VAL A 245 -13.04 2.61 10.85
CA VAL A 245 -11.95 3.47 10.39
C VAL A 245 -11.27 2.86 9.17
N TYR A 246 -11.00 1.56 9.18
CA TYR A 246 -10.41 0.85 8.02
C TYR A 246 -11.30 0.99 6.78
N ASN A 247 -12.62 0.81 6.92
CA ASN A 247 -13.54 1.01 5.81
C ASN A 247 -13.46 2.42 5.22
N ARG A 248 -13.35 3.46 6.05
CA ARG A 248 -13.16 4.85 5.56
C ARG A 248 -11.86 5.02 4.78
N LEU A 249 -10.78 4.35 5.23
CA LEU A 249 -9.47 4.39 4.58
C LEU A 249 -9.36 3.48 3.34
N GLY A 250 -10.40 2.73 3.00
CA GLY A 250 -10.34 1.73 1.91
C GLY A 250 -9.42 0.56 2.24
N VAL A 251 -9.31 0.19 3.51
CA VAL A 251 -8.42 -0.87 4.02
C VAL A 251 -9.25 -2.06 4.50
N TYR A 252 -8.79 -3.26 4.23
CA TYR A 252 -9.36 -4.50 4.74
C TYR A 252 -8.27 -5.52 5.05
N PHE A 253 -8.60 -6.52 5.88
CA PHE A 253 -7.71 -7.58 6.27
C PHE A 253 -8.34 -8.94 6.00
N ASP A 254 -7.52 -9.88 5.55
CA ASP A 254 -7.93 -11.27 5.34
C ASP A 254 -7.85 -12.07 6.65
N SER A 255 -6.95 -11.65 7.56
CA SER A 255 -6.74 -12.32 8.84
C SER A 255 -6.38 -11.32 9.94
N TYR A 256 -6.98 -11.55 11.11
CA TYR A 256 -6.58 -10.93 12.38
C TYR A 256 -5.87 -11.96 13.24
N GLU A 257 -4.70 -11.64 13.73
CA GLU A 257 -3.94 -12.42 14.69
C GLU A 257 -3.82 -11.68 16.00
N TRP A 258 -3.52 -12.41 17.05
CA TRP A 258 -3.49 -11.89 18.41
C TRP A 258 -2.18 -12.30 19.10
N GLU A 259 -1.56 -11.40 19.84
CA GLU A 259 -0.40 -11.77 20.66
C GLU A 259 -0.71 -12.90 21.63
N SER A 260 -1.93 -12.93 22.16
CA SER A 260 -2.39 -13.93 23.13
C SER A 260 -2.68 -15.29 22.53
N GLN A 261 -2.72 -15.46 21.19
CA GLN A 261 -2.93 -16.78 20.59
C GLN A 261 -1.75 -17.73 20.78
N TYR A 262 -0.57 -17.18 21.10
CA TYR A 262 0.64 -17.95 21.35
C TYR A 262 0.71 -18.33 22.82
N SER A 263 0.41 -19.61 23.13
CA SER A 263 0.40 -20.14 24.49
C SER A 263 1.80 -20.16 25.10
N GLN A 264 1.85 -20.22 26.45
CA GLN A 264 3.12 -20.41 27.16
C GLN A 264 3.89 -21.65 26.70
N GLN A 265 3.18 -22.75 26.38
CA GLN A 265 3.82 -23.98 25.87
C GLN A 265 4.50 -23.72 24.52
N GLN A 266 3.85 -23.04 23.58
CA GLN A 266 4.45 -22.73 22.29
C GLN A 266 5.68 -21.82 22.43
N ILE A 267 5.64 -20.86 23.36
CA ILE A 267 6.79 -20.03 23.66
C ILE A 267 7.92 -20.86 24.28
N GLN A 268 7.59 -21.77 25.22
CA GLN A 268 8.58 -22.69 25.83
C GLN A 268 9.21 -23.60 24.77
N ASP A 269 8.43 -24.14 23.84
CA ASP A 269 8.93 -24.94 22.74
C ASP A 269 9.94 -24.19 21.85
N VAL A 270 9.70 -22.88 21.63
CA VAL A 270 10.65 -22.00 20.92
C VAL A 270 11.93 -21.82 21.74
N LEU A 271 11.83 -21.56 23.04
CA LEU A 271 13.00 -21.42 23.91
C LEU A 271 13.85 -22.69 23.96
N ASP A 272 13.21 -23.84 24.04
CA ASP A 272 13.90 -25.14 24.07
C ASP A 272 14.60 -25.44 22.71
N LYS A 273 13.99 -25.07 21.60
CA LYS A 273 14.62 -25.12 20.28
C LYS A 273 15.83 -24.18 20.19
N LEU A 274 15.72 -22.94 20.70
CA LEU A 274 16.83 -21.98 20.73
C LEU A 274 17.99 -22.48 21.59
N ARG A 275 17.71 -23.11 22.74
CA ARG A 275 18.72 -23.72 23.61
C ARG A 275 19.40 -24.91 22.92
N SER A 276 18.61 -25.79 22.33
CA SER A 276 19.12 -26.98 21.62
C SER A 276 19.97 -26.62 20.41
N ALA A 277 19.67 -25.50 19.73
CA ALA A 277 20.46 -24.96 18.63
C ALA A 277 21.69 -24.14 19.10
N GLY A 278 21.89 -23.97 20.43
CA GLY A 278 22.99 -23.17 20.98
C GLY A 278 22.86 -21.67 20.73
N LEU A 279 21.69 -21.20 20.33
CA LEU A 279 21.41 -19.79 20.03
C LEU A 279 21.07 -18.96 21.26
N LEU A 280 20.49 -19.59 22.30
CA LEU A 280 20.14 -18.96 23.56
C LEU A 280 21.26 -19.17 24.58
N GLN A 281 21.81 -18.09 25.11
CA GLN A 281 22.97 -18.11 25.99
C GLN A 281 22.63 -17.48 27.35
N PRO A 282 22.96 -18.13 28.49
CA PRO A 282 22.75 -17.55 29.82
C PRO A 282 23.76 -16.44 30.11
N GLU A 283 23.29 -15.39 30.80
CA GLU A 283 24.12 -14.32 31.34
C GLU A 283 24.31 -14.45 32.88
N ARG A 284 25.34 -13.78 33.39
CA ARG A 284 25.67 -13.82 34.84
C ARG A 284 24.58 -13.24 35.74
N ASP A 285 23.74 -12.35 35.22
CA ASP A 285 22.65 -11.70 35.94
C ASP A 285 21.30 -12.47 35.86
N GLY A 286 21.34 -13.70 35.32
CA GLY A 286 20.16 -14.57 35.21
C GLY A 286 19.32 -14.35 33.94
N ARG A 287 19.68 -13.41 33.06
CA ARG A 287 19.04 -13.25 31.77
C ARG A 287 19.50 -14.34 30.80
N GLU A 288 18.66 -14.66 29.80
CA GLU A 288 19.07 -15.43 28.63
C GLU A 288 18.96 -14.55 27.37
N ILE A 289 19.99 -14.59 26.54
CA ILE A 289 20.15 -13.70 25.38
C ILE A 289 20.38 -14.49 24.09
N VAL A 290 20.08 -13.86 22.96
CA VAL A 290 20.60 -14.26 21.63
C VAL A 290 21.64 -13.23 21.17
N VAL A 291 22.63 -13.68 20.40
CA VAL A 291 23.67 -12.79 19.84
C VAL A 291 23.44 -12.64 18.35
N VAL A 292 23.15 -11.42 17.90
CA VAL A 292 22.91 -11.09 16.48
C VAL A 292 23.79 -9.91 16.08
N ASP A 293 24.63 -10.09 15.08
CA ASP A 293 25.62 -9.07 14.62
C ASP A 293 26.49 -8.52 15.76
N GLY A 294 26.89 -9.40 16.71
CA GLY A 294 27.67 -9.02 17.88
C GLY A 294 26.90 -8.30 18.98
N ARG A 295 25.59 -8.04 18.77
CA ARG A 295 24.72 -7.45 19.80
C ARG A 295 24.04 -8.51 20.64
N ARG A 296 24.01 -8.27 21.94
CA ARG A 296 23.39 -9.14 22.96
C ARG A 296 21.95 -8.69 23.17
N ILE A 297 21.00 -9.53 22.76
CA ILE A 297 19.58 -9.21 22.77
C ILE A 297 18.89 -10.13 23.78
N PRO A 298 18.30 -9.57 24.86
CA PRO A 298 17.63 -10.38 25.87
C PRO A 298 16.33 -10.98 25.31
N VAL A 299 16.14 -12.27 25.62
CA VAL A 299 14.93 -13.06 25.31
C VAL A 299 14.17 -13.40 26.56
N ILE A 300 14.89 -13.70 27.65
CA ILE A 300 14.35 -13.97 28.97
C ILE A 300 15.00 -12.99 29.97
N LYS A 301 14.17 -12.39 30.83
CA LYS A 301 14.63 -11.52 31.90
C LYS A 301 15.19 -12.32 33.07
N SER A 302 15.86 -11.62 34.01
CA SER A 302 16.39 -12.21 35.24
C SER A 302 15.31 -12.81 36.17
N ASP A 303 14.07 -12.37 36.05
CA ASP A 303 12.92 -12.92 36.81
C ASP A 303 12.29 -14.14 36.11
N GLY A 304 12.87 -14.63 35.00
CA GLY A 304 12.36 -15.74 34.20
C GLY A 304 11.24 -15.40 33.23
N SER A 305 10.76 -14.16 33.22
CA SER A 305 9.71 -13.74 32.27
C SER A 305 10.27 -13.56 30.83
N THR A 306 9.49 -13.98 29.84
CA THR A 306 9.88 -13.87 28.42
C THR A 306 9.65 -12.45 27.89
N LEU A 307 10.51 -12.02 26.98
CA LEU A 307 10.36 -10.79 26.21
C LEU A 307 9.66 -11.05 24.88
N TYR A 308 9.26 -9.98 24.19
CA TYR A 308 8.48 -10.03 22.94
C TYR A 308 9.13 -10.90 21.87
N LEU A 309 10.46 -10.95 21.79
CA LEU A 309 11.18 -11.68 20.72
C LEU A 309 10.80 -13.17 20.68
N ALA A 310 10.66 -13.86 21.81
CA ALA A 310 10.27 -15.28 21.85
C ALA A 310 8.88 -15.50 21.25
N ARG A 311 7.94 -14.60 21.54
CA ARG A 311 6.57 -14.66 21.02
C ARG A 311 6.52 -14.38 19.52
N ASP A 312 7.30 -13.40 19.06
CA ASP A 312 7.37 -13.05 17.64
C ASP A 312 8.06 -14.15 16.81
N ILE A 313 9.03 -14.87 17.40
CA ILE A 313 9.60 -16.08 16.78
C ILE A 313 8.53 -17.17 16.65
N ALA A 314 7.72 -17.40 17.69
CA ALA A 314 6.61 -18.37 17.61
C ALA A 314 5.60 -17.98 16.52
N ALA A 315 5.25 -16.69 16.45
CA ALA A 315 4.37 -16.15 15.42
C ALA A 315 4.94 -16.36 14.01
N LEU A 316 6.21 -16.07 13.80
CA LEU A 316 6.85 -16.21 12.48
C LEU A 316 6.93 -17.67 12.04
N LEU A 317 7.26 -18.61 12.94
CA LEU A 317 7.29 -20.05 12.65
C LEU A 317 5.89 -20.61 12.33
N GLU A 318 4.87 -20.15 13.04
CA GLU A 318 3.46 -20.53 12.76
C GLU A 318 3.03 -20.00 11.40
N ARG A 319 3.31 -18.73 11.07
CA ARG A 319 3.04 -18.12 9.77
C ARG A 319 3.74 -18.85 8.64
N LEU A 320 5.01 -19.24 8.82
CA LEU A 320 5.74 -20.05 7.85
C LEU A 320 5.02 -21.35 7.55
N SER A 321 4.57 -22.05 8.57
CA SER A 321 3.86 -23.33 8.43
C SER A 321 2.47 -23.18 7.81
N ARG A 322 1.72 -22.15 8.22
CA ARG A 322 0.34 -21.93 7.78
C ARG A 322 0.25 -21.34 6.38
N PHE A 323 1.04 -20.34 6.08
CA PHE A 323 0.95 -19.61 4.82
C PHE A 323 1.88 -20.13 3.73
N GLN A 324 3.00 -20.80 4.10
CA GLN A 324 4.02 -21.24 3.14
C GLN A 324 4.37 -20.12 2.16
N PHE A 325 4.63 -18.93 2.70
CA PHE A 325 4.82 -17.71 1.92
C PHE A 325 6.15 -17.71 1.15
N SER A 326 6.13 -17.08 -0.03
CA SER A 326 7.34 -16.73 -0.78
C SER A 326 8.03 -15.50 -0.17
N ARG A 327 7.22 -14.53 0.34
CA ARG A 327 7.73 -13.35 1.06
C ARG A 327 6.75 -12.92 2.15
N LEU A 328 7.29 -12.43 3.27
CA LEU A 328 6.56 -11.82 4.36
C LEU A 328 7.07 -10.40 4.59
N LEU A 329 6.21 -9.41 4.42
CA LEU A 329 6.49 -7.99 4.57
C LEU A 329 5.92 -7.49 5.89
N TYR A 330 6.78 -6.97 6.78
CA TYR A 330 6.39 -6.32 8.02
C TYR A 330 6.44 -4.80 7.85
N VAL A 331 5.29 -4.14 7.83
CA VAL A 331 5.22 -2.68 7.62
C VAL A 331 5.20 -1.98 8.97
N VAL A 332 6.38 -1.64 9.48
CA VAL A 332 6.56 -1.17 10.87
C VAL A 332 7.53 0.02 10.93
N ASP A 333 7.39 0.85 11.96
CA ASP A 333 8.21 2.06 12.22
C ASP A 333 9.71 1.76 12.23
N ASN A 334 10.51 2.73 11.78
CA ASN A 334 11.98 2.66 11.77
C ASN A 334 12.60 2.28 13.14
N GLY A 335 11.95 2.67 14.23
CA GLY A 335 12.44 2.40 15.59
C GLY A 335 12.50 0.92 15.96
N GLN A 336 11.79 0.04 15.21
CA GLN A 336 11.78 -1.40 15.43
C GLN A 336 12.85 -2.15 14.60
N ALA A 337 13.77 -1.44 13.94
CA ALA A 337 14.73 -2.06 13.01
C ALA A 337 15.62 -3.11 13.67
N ASP A 338 16.12 -2.85 14.88
CA ASP A 338 16.98 -3.79 15.61
C ASP A 338 16.20 -5.05 16.05
N HIS A 339 14.93 -4.86 16.46
CA HIS A 339 14.05 -5.97 16.81
C HIS A 339 13.79 -6.90 15.62
N PHE A 340 13.40 -6.35 14.46
CA PHE A 340 13.16 -7.16 13.26
C PHE A 340 14.41 -7.82 12.70
N ASN A 341 15.58 -7.16 12.80
CA ASN A 341 16.85 -7.79 12.44
C ASN A 341 17.14 -9.03 13.34
N ALA A 342 16.89 -8.89 14.64
CA ALA A 342 17.02 -9.99 15.57
C ALA A 342 16.03 -11.12 15.29
N LEU A 343 14.75 -10.78 15.13
CA LEU A 343 13.69 -11.73 14.80
C LEU A 343 14.03 -12.56 13.56
N PHE A 344 14.37 -11.89 12.46
CA PHE A 344 14.63 -12.55 11.19
C PHE A 344 15.85 -13.47 11.24
N LYS A 345 16.97 -12.98 11.77
CA LYS A 345 18.20 -13.77 11.84
C LYS A 345 18.11 -14.94 12.80
N THR A 346 17.49 -14.73 13.95
CA THR A 346 17.31 -15.79 14.95
C THR A 346 16.35 -16.87 14.41
N THR A 347 15.25 -16.49 13.76
CA THR A 347 14.29 -17.47 13.24
C THR A 347 14.84 -18.22 12.04
N ALA A 348 15.55 -17.54 11.12
CA ALA A 348 16.20 -18.19 9.98
C ALA A 348 17.34 -19.16 10.40
N ALA A 349 18.03 -18.87 11.52
CA ALA A 349 19.00 -19.80 12.09
C ALA A 349 18.35 -20.99 12.81
N LEU A 350 17.07 -20.90 13.15
CA LEU A 350 16.33 -21.94 13.86
C LEU A 350 15.57 -22.89 12.92
N ASP A 351 15.23 -22.46 11.72
CA ASP A 351 14.44 -23.24 10.75
C ASP A 351 14.96 -23.06 9.32
N ASP A 352 15.58 -24.09 8.77
CA ASP A 352 16.22 -24.12 7.45
C ASP A 352 15.23 -23.90 6.27
N ARG A 353 13.91 -24.00 6.52
CA ARG A 353 12.88 -23.70 5.51
C ARG A 353 12.72 -22.20 5.27
N LEU A 354 13.29 -21.36 6.15
CA LEU A 354 13.17 -19.91 6.11
C LEU A 354 14.48 -19.26 5.69
N SER A 355 14.45 -18.52 4.59
CA SER A 355 15.60 -17.69 4.18
C SER A 355 15.37 -16.22 4.54
N LEU A 356 16.44 -15.49 4.78
CA LEU A 356 16.39 -14.05 5.06
C LEU A 356 15.77 -13.24 3.89
N GLU A 357 15.89 -13.73 2.67
CA GLU A 357 15.34 -13.07 1.46
C GLU A 357 13.81 -13.09 1.43
N GLN A 358 13.20 -14.03 2.15
CA GLN A 358 11.74 -14.13 2.28
C GLN A 358 11.18 -13.09 3.26
N LEU A 359 12.01 -12.50 4.12
CA LEU A 359 11.58 -11.63 5.21
C LEU A 359 12.00 -10.18 4.94
N GLN A 360 11.05 -9.26 5.06
CA GLN A 360 11.36 -7.85 4.84
C GLN A 360 10.68 -6.92 5.85
N HIS A 361 11.49 -6.14 6.56
CA HIS A 361 11.03 -5.00 7.31
C HIS A 361 10.86 -3.78 6.40
N VAL A 362 9.62 -3.45 6.08
CA VAL A 362 9.24 -2.27 5.30
C VAL A 362 9.18 -1.06 6.24
N LYS A 363 10.34 -0.47 6.47
CA LYS A 363 10.55 0.63 7.42
C LYS A 363 9.87 1.91 6.96
N PHE A 364 9.28 2.67 7.88
CA PHE A 364 8.77 4.01 7.61
C PHE A 364 9.10 5.00 8.73
N GLY A 365 9.19 6.29 8.39
CA GLY A 365 9.39 7.39 9.33
C GLY A 365 8.08 7.86 9.95
N ARG A 366 8.14 8.84 10.86
CA ARG A 366 7.00 9.35 11.62
C ARG A 366 6.27 10.49 10.92
N ILE A 367 5.00 10.68 11.27
CA ILE A 367 4.23 11.87 10.93
C ILE A 367 4.22 12.78 12.15
N HIS A 368 4.61 14.04 11.94
CA HIS A 368 4.54 15.09 12.94
C HIS A 368 3.44 16.10 12.60
N GLY A 369 2.91 16.80 13.58
CA GLY A 369 1.94 17.87 13.38
C GLY A 369 0.52 17.43 12.98
N MET A 370 0.24 16.14 12.86
CA MET A 370 -1.09 15.65 12.52
C MET A 370 -2.00 15.63 13.77
N SER A 371 -2.76 16.69 13.94
CA SER A 371 -3.78 16.85 14.97
C SER A 371 -4.99 17.59 14.40
N THR A 372 -6.12 17.62 15.11
CA THR A 372 -7.24 18.50 14.77
C THR A 372 -6.84 19.97 14.89
N ARG A 373 -7.58 20.92 14.29
CA ARG A 373 -7.34 22.36 14.43
C ARG A 373 -7.31 22.82 15.90
N GLN A 374 -8.01 22.12 16.78
CA GLN A 374 -8.02 22.38 18.23
C GLN A 374 -6.87 21.72 18.99
N GLY A 375 -5.97 20.98 18.31
CA GLY A 375 -4.82 20.31 18.94
C GLY A 375 -5.18 19.09 19.80
N LYS A 376 -6.39 18.57 19.73
CA LYS A 376 -6.93 17.54 20.65
C LYS A 376 -6.99 16.13 20.08
N ALA A 377 -6.51 15.86 18.84
CA ALA A 377 -6.70 14.55 18.23
C ALA A 377 -5.92 13.46 18.96
N ILE A 378 -6.62 12.59 19.63
CA ILE A 378 -6.12 11.31 20.14
C ILE A 378 -6.43 10.22 19.11
N PHE A 379 -7.59 10.26 18.46
CA PHE A 379 -8.07 9.26 17.53
C PHE A 379 -7.87 9.68 16.06
N LEU A 380 -7.50 8.73 15.22
CA LEU A 380 -7.43 8.96 13.77
C LEU A 380 -8.79 9.34 13.19
N LYS A 381 -9.87 8.80 13.74
CA LYS A 381 -11.25 9.16 13.38
C LYS A 381 -11.48 10.67 13.43
N ASP A 382 -11.02 11.34 14.50
CA ASP A 382 -11.22 12.79 14.68
C ASP A 382 -10.48 13.59 13.60
N VAL A 383 -9.30 13.12 13.17
CA VAL A 383 -8.56 13.73 12.05
C VAL A 383 -9.30 13.59 10.73
N LEU A 384 -9.92 12.42 10.49
CA LEU A 384 -10.72 12.20 9.28
C LEU A 384 -12.02 12.99 9.30
N ASP A 385 -12.67 13.13 10.47
CA ASP A 385 -13.86 13.96 10.65
C ASP A 385 -13.54 15.45 10.40
N GLU A 386 -12.42 15.94 10.93
CA GLU A 386 -11.91 17.29 10.66
C GLU A 386 -11.65 17.51 9.16
N ALA A 387 -11.04 16.52 8.47
CA ALA A 387 -10.79 16.59 7.04
C ALA A 387 -12.10 16.71 6.24
N ARG A 388 -13.12 15.91 6.60
CA ARG A 388 -14.46 15.99 6.01
C ARG A 388 -15.08 17.37 6.21
N ASP A 389 -15.03 17.87 7.44
CA ASP A 389 -15.68 19.15 7.80
C ASP A 389 -15.02 20.34 7.10
N ILE A 390 -13.68 20.34 6.98
CA ILE A 390 -12.97 21.35 6.18
C ILE A 390 -13.37 21.27 4.69
N MET A 391 -13.53 20.05 4.16
CA MET A 391 -13.96 19.91 2.76
C MET A 391 -15.39 20.39 2.55
N ARG A 392 -16.29 20.18 3.52
CA ARG A 392 -17.65 20.75 3.52
C ARG A 392 -17.62 22.27 3.50
N GLU A 393 -16.82 22.91 4.36
CA GLU A 393 -16.64 24.36 4.37
C GLU A 393 -16.16 24.88 3.02
N LYS A 394 -15.12 24.27 2.45
CA LYS A 394 -14.56 24.69 1.14
C LYS A 394 -15.56 24.52 0.00
N ARG A 395 -16.34 23.45 0.01
CA ARG A 395 -17.34 23.19 -1.01
C ARG A 395 -18.47 24.24 -0.95
N ASN A 396 -18.93 24.60 0.25
CA ASN A 396 -19.95 25.63 0.45
C ASN A 396 -19.48 27.03 -0.01
N LEU A 397 -18.18 27.30 0.04
CA LEU A 397 -17.58 28.56 -0.44
C LEU A 397 -17.27 28.56 -1.95
N SER A 398 -17.40 27.44 -2.64
CA SER A 398 -17.06 27.32 -4.06
C SER A 398 -18.22 27.78 -4.95
N ALA A 399 -17.98 28.82 -5.76
CA ALA A 399 -18.95 29.32 -6.75
C ALA A 399 -19.27 28.31 -7.88
N THR A 400 -18.47 27.24 -8.01
CA THR A 400 -18.64 26.22 -9.05
C THR A 400 -19.33 24.95 -8.57
N THR A 401 -19.61 24.85 -7.28
CA THR A 401 -20.37 23.73 -6.72
C THR A 401 -21.81 23.82 -7.23
N ARG A 402 -22.23 22.82 -8.00
CA ARG A 402 -23.62 22.69 -8.42
C ARG A 402 -24.39 22.06 -7.27
N GLU A 403 -25.53 22.66 -6.91
CA GLU A 403 -26.50 22.01 -6.03
C GLU A 403 -27.05 20.79 -6.77
N ASN A 404 -26.56 19.62 -6.42
CA ASN A 404 -27.06 18.36 -6.92
C ASN A 404 -27.79 17.66 -5.77
N TYR A 405 -29.09 17.80 -5.70
CA TYR A 405 -29.94 17.24 -4.65
C TYR A 405 -29.90 15.71 -4.51
N ASN A 406 -29.23 15.02 -5.46
CA ASN A 406 -29.09 13.58 -5.46
C ASN A 406 -27.73 13.09 -4.91
N LEU A 407 -26.82 14.00 -4.53
CA LEU A 407 -25.55 13.63 -3.94
C LEU A 407 -25.62 13.67 -2.41
N ASP A 408 -25.18 12.60 -1.78
CA ASP A 408 -24.87 12.61 -0.35
C ASP A 408 -23.64 13.48 -0.10
N ASP A 409 -23.88 14.76 0.20
CA ASP A 409 -22.85 15.77 0.42
C ASP A 409 -21.87 15.37 1.52
N GLU A 410 -22.34 14.70 2.56
CA GLU A 410 -21.50 14.24 3.66
C GLU A 410 -20.55 13.15 3.19
N HIS A 411 -21.04 12.20 2.41
CA HIS A 411 -20.23 11.12 1.84
C HIS A 411 -19.17 11.65 0.86
N VAL A 412 -19.53 12.58 -0.01
CA VAL A 412 -18.59 13.20 -0.95
C VAL A 412 -17.49 13.96 -0.20
N CYS A 413 -17.85 14.76 0.80
CA CYS A 413 -16.89 15.50 1.62
C CYS A 413 -15.96 14.56 2.40
N ASP A 414 -16.47 13.42 2.90
CA ASP A 414 -15.68 12.42 3.58
C ASP A 414 -14.64 11.80 2.63
N ILE A 415 -15.05 11.37 1.44
CA ILE A 415 -14.12 10.83 0.43
C ILE A 415 -13.05 11.85 0.03
N LEU A 416 -13.42 13.11 -0.17
CA LEU A 416 -12.47 14.18 -0.49
C LEU A 416 -11.47 14.41 0.64
N GLY A 417 -11.95 14.47 1.88
CA GLY A 417 -11.12 14.63 3.08
C GLY A 417 -10.14 13.48 3.26
N VAL A 418 -10.64 12.24 3.19
CA VAL A 418 -9.82 11.02 3.26
C VAL A 418 -8.79 11.01 2.13
N SER A 419 -9.20 11.30 0.88
CA SER A 419 -8.27 11.35 -0.27
C SER A 419 -7.15 12.37 -0.06
N ALA A 420 -7.48 13.53 0.51
CA ALA A 420 -6.49 14.57 0.80
C ALA A 420 -5.47 14.11 1.84
N VAL A 421 -5.92 13.48 2.93
CA VAL A 421 -5.05 12.94 3.99
C VAL A 421 -4.15 11.82 3.45
N LEU A 422 -4.73 10.83 2.77
CA LEU A 422 -3.98 9.68 2.24
C LEU A 422 -2.88 10.13 1.27
N ILE A 423 -3.23 10.95 0.28
CA ILE A 423 -2.27 11.40 -0.73
C ILE A 423 -1.20 12.32 -0.14
N ASN A 424 -1.53 13.16 0.84
CA ASN A 424 -0.53 13.97 1.51
C ASN A 424 0.57 13.12 2.16
N VAL A 425 0.20 11.98 2.73
CA VAL A 425 1.14 11.03 3.35
C VAL A 425 1.84 10.16 2.31
N LEU A 426 1.08 9.56 1.36
CA LEU A 426 1.61 8.59 0.39
C LEU A 426 2.51 9.22 -0.67
N LYS A 427 2.41 10.53 -0.95
CA LYS A 427 3.32 11.22 -1.87
C LYS A 427 4.73 11.38 -1.33
N GLN A 428 4.95 11.17 -0.04
CA GLN A 428 6.25 11.24 0.61
C GLN A 428 6.97 9.89 0.54
N ARG A 429 8.30 9.91 0.44
CA ARG A 429 9.09 8.70 0.60
C ARG A 429 8.87 8.10 1.98
N ARG A 430 8.59 6.79 2.05
CA ARG A 430 8.16 6.13 3.30
C ARG A 430 9.14 6.26 4.47
N GLN A 431 10.46 6.23 4.21
CA GLN A 431 11.46 6.27 5.29
C GLN A 431 11.70 7.69 5.85
N ARG A 432 11.21 8.74 5.18
CA ARG A 432 11.35 10.12 5.67
C ARG A 432 10.26 10.44 6.67
N ASP A 433 10.65 11.15 7.73
CA ASP A 433 9.68 11.83 8.58
C ASP A 433 8.94 12.89 7.77
N HIS A 434 7.70 13.15 8.14
CA HIS A 434 6.81 14.04 7.41
C HIS A 434 6.08 14.97 8.36
N GLU A 435 6.14 16.29 8.07
CA GLU A 435 5.32 17.30 8.70
C GLU A 435 3.98 17.41 7.97
N PHE A 436 2.89 17.10 8.68
CA PHE A 436 1.55 17.22 8.14
C PHE A 436 1.07 18.69 8.20
N SER A 437 0.47 19.16 7.13
CA SER A 437 -0.14 20.48 7.04
C SER A 437 -1.52 20.41 6.42
N TRP A 438 -2.54 20.81 7.16
CA TRP A 438 -3.92 20.93 6.66
C TRP A 438 -4.00 21.82 5.41
N GLN A 439 -3.29 22.94 5.42
CA GLN A 439 -3.28 23.86 4.29
C GLN A 439 -2.76 23.17 3.02
N GLN A 440 -1.69 22.39 3.12
CA GLN A 440 -1.12 21.68 1.96
C GLN A 440 -1.94 20.46 1.54
N ALA A 441 -2.48 19.71 2.49
CA ALA A 441 -3.26 18.51 2.21
C ALA A 441 -4.55 18.83 1.47
N LEU A 442 -5.24 19.90 1.86
CA LEU A 442 -6.56 20.28 1.39
C LEU A 442 -6.53 21.38 0.30
N GLN A 443 -5.39 21.63 -0.34
CA GLN A 443 -5.32 22.54 -1.48
C GLN A 443 -6.11 22.00 -2.67
N VAL A 444 -6.97 22.83 -3.25
CA VAL A 444 -7.70 22.49 -4.49
C VAL A 444 -6.76 22.53 -5.69
N ASN A 445 -5.87 23.52 -5.71
CA ASN A 445 -4.83 23.69 -6.74
C ASN A 445 -3.51 23.10 -6.24
N GLY A 446 -2.95 22.13 -6.96
CA GLY A 446 -1.69 21.48 -6.59
C GLY A 446 -1.76 19.97 -6.63
N ASP A 447 -0.68 19.30 -6.22
CA ASP A 447 -0.58 17.84 -6.22
C ASP A 447 -1.17 17.27 -4.93
N THR A 448 -2.49 17.10 -4.92
CA THR A 448 -3.31 16.64 -3.79
C THR A 448 -4.29 15.53 -4.21
N GLY A 449 -4.88 14.85 -3.23
CA GLY A 449 -5.94 13.87 -3.47
C GLY A 449 -7.17 14.47 -4.17
N ILE A 450 -7.45 15.75 -3.90
CA ILE A 450 -8.56 16.49 -4.52
C ILE A 450 -8.36 16.60 -6.04
N LYS A 451 -7.12 16.83 -6.51
CA LYS A 451 -6.80 16.89 -7.95
C LYS A 451 -7.09 15.56 -8.66
N LEU A 452 -6.78 14.43 -8.02
CA LEU A 452 -7.08 13.10 -8.58
C LEU A 452 -8.60 12.94 -8.73
N GLN A 453 -9.36 13.22 -7.67
CA GLN A 453 -10.83 13.17 -7.66
C GLN A 453 -11.42 14.09 -8.73
N TYR A 454 -11.00 15.34 -8.77
CA TYR A 454 -11.48 16.33 -9.74
C TYR A 454 -11.23 15.88 -11.20
N THR A 455 -10.03 15.35 -11.49
CA THR A 455 -9.70 14.89 -12.84
C THR A 455 -10.59 13.69 -13.22
N HIS A 456 -10.82 12.76 -12.28
CA HIS A 456 -11.71 11.61 -12.49
C HIS A 456 -13.15 12.06 -12.76
N CYS A 457 -13.70 12.95 -11.94
CA CYS A 457 -15.06 13.49 -12.14
C CYS A 457 -15.21 14.22 -13.48
N ARG A 458 -14.20 14.98 -13.92
CA ARG A 458 -14.22 15.65 -15.23
C ARG A 458 -14.28 14.66 -16.38
N LEU A 459 -13.48 13.57 -16.31
CA LEU A 459 -13.51 12.51 -17.32
C LEU A 459 -14.86 11.78 -17.30
N HIS A 460 -15.39 11.50 -16.11
CA HIS A 460 -16.72 10.90 -15.97
C HIS A 460 -17.80 11.77 -16.61
N SER A 461 -17.86 13.06 -16.26
CA SER A 461 -18.83 13.99 -16.81
C SER A 461 -18.71 14.18 -18.34
N LEU A 462 -17.49 14.09 -18.87
CA LEU A 462 -17.30 14.09 -20.32
C LEU A 462 -17.95 12.86 -20.97
N LEU A 463 -17.63 11.68 -20.45
CA LEU A 463 -18.11 10.41 -21.03
C LEU A 463 -19.62 10.22 -20.83
N ASP A 464 -20.17 10.69 -19.72
CA ASP A 464 -21.61 10.63 -19.42
C ASP A 464 -22.46 11.43 -20.46
N ASN A 465 -21.90 12.48 -21.09
CA ASN A 465 -22.57 13.17 -22.20
C ASN A 465 -22.65 12.32 -23.48
N PHE A 466 -21.94 11.19 -23.54
CA PHE A 466 -21.88 10.28 -24.68
C PHE A 466 -22.20 8.84 -24.24
N ARG A 467 -22.99 8.66 -23.20
CA ARG A 467 -23.34 7.35 -22.62
C ARG A 467 -24.03 6.40 -23.60
N ASP A 468 -24.67 6.96 -24.65
CA ASP A 468 -25.38 6.19 -25.66
C ASP A 468 -24.40 5.61 -26.73
N VAL A 469 -23.10 5.96 -26.67
CA VAL A 469 -22.05 5.46 -27.57
C VAL A 469 -21.45 4.21 -26.95
N ASP A 470 -21.56 3.08 -27.63
CA ASP A 470 -20.85 1.86 -27.24
C ASP A 470 -19.36 1.97 -27.65
N LEU A 471 -18.52 2.25 -26.66
CA LEU A 471 -17.08 2.39 -26.88
C LEU A 471 -16.37 1.06 -27.12
N ASP A 472 -16.97 -0.08 -26.79
CA ASP A 472 -16.37 -1.41 -26.96
C ASP A 472 -16.44 -1.88 -28.42
N ASP A 473 -17.35 -1.32 -29.21
CA ASP A 473 -17.46 -1.60 -30.65
C ASP A 473 -16.52 -0.74 -31.50
N ILE A 474 -15.90 0.29 -30.92
CA ILE A 474 -15.03 1.20 -31.65
C ILE A 474 -13.61 0.64 -31.72
N LYS A 475 -13.06 0.49 -32.91
CA LYS A 475 -11.65 0.11 -33.10
C LYS A 475 -10.75 1.34 -33.00
N PRO A 476 -9.74 1.33 -32.11
CA PRO A 476 -8.72 2.36 -32.12
C PRO A 476 -7.96 2.40 -33.47
N ASP A 477 -7.69 3.59 -33.99
CA ASP A 477 -6.90 3.78 -35.18
C ASP A 477 -5.74 4.74 -34.95
N TRP A 478 -4.51 4.23 -35.09
CA TRP A 478 -3.29 5.01 -34.94
C TRP A 478 -3.23 6.23 -35.85
N LYS A 479 -3.75 6.15 -37.08
CA LYS A 479 -3.70 7.26 -38.06
C LYS A 479 -4.35 8.53 -37.52
N HIS A 480 -5.44 8.39 -36.73
CA HIS A 480 -6.08 9.52 -36.09
C HIS A 480 -5.18 10.15 -35.05
N PHE A 481 -4.57 9.34 -34.16
CA PHE A 481 -3.69 9.85 -33.12
C PHE A 481 -2.40 10.48 -33.66
N ALA A 482 -1.87 9.96 -34.77
CA ALA A 482 -0.70 10.51 -35.45
C ALA A 482 -0.93 11.91 -36.03
N THR A 483 -2.19 12.25 -36.36
CA THR A 483 -2.59 13.56 -36.91
C THR A 483 -3.14 14.53 -35.86
N GLU A 484 -3.40 14.07 -34.65
CA GLU A 484 -3.86 14.92 -33.53
C GLU A 484 -2.73 15.81 -32.98
N PRO A 485 -3.06 16.88 -32.22
CA PRO A 485 -2.09 17.62 -31.44
C PRO A 485 -1.22 16.73 -30.57
N ALA A 486 0.01 17.13 -30.32
CA ALA A 486 0.99 16.35 -29.54
C ALA A 486 0.48 15.92 -28.15
N ASP A 487 -0.52 16.64 -27.60
CA ASP A 487 -1.15 16.29 -26.32
C ASP A 487 -1.88 14.94 -26.35
N ALA A 488 -2.35 14.48 -27.53
CA ALA A 488 -2.93 13.15 -27.68
C ALA A 488 -1.88 12.05 -27.49
N LEU A 489 -0.73 12.20 -28.15
CA LEU A 489 0.40 11.29 -27.98
C LEU A 489 0.97 11.34 -26.58
N ASP A 490 1.11 12.54 -25.99
CA ASP A 490 1.55 12.71 -24.59
C ASP A 490 0.65 11.90 -23.62
N LEU A 491 -0.67 11.91 -23.84
CA LEU A 491 -1.61 11.16 -23.01
C LEU A 491 -1.50 9.65 -23.27
N LEU A 492 -1.41 9.20 -24.53
CA LEU A 492 -1.18 7.79 -24.87
C LEU A 492 0.08 7.24 -24.17
N TYR A 493 1.18 7.99 -24.21
CA TYR A 493 2.42 7.57 -23.54
C TYR A 493 2.31 7.62 -22.01
N ALA A 494 1.55 8.58 -21.47
CA ALA A 494 1.25 8.57 -20.03
C ALA A 494 0.50 7.30 -19.64
N LEU A 495 -0.51 6.89 -20.43
CA LEU A 495 -1.24 5.64 -20.21
C LEU A 495 -0.33 4.41 -20.29
N ALA A 496 0.54 4.36 -21.31
CA ALA A 496 1.47 3.25 -21.51
C ALA A 496 2.43 3.00 -20.33
N ARG A 497 2.72 4.03 -19.53
CA ARG A 497 3.60 3.94 -18.36
C ARG A 497 2.94 3.43 -17.08
N PHE A 498 1.64 3.20 -17.07
CA PHE A 498 0.92 2.78 -15.87
C PHE A 498 1.52 1.53 -15.24
N ASP A 499 1.61 0.45 -16.01
CA ASP A 499 2.12 -0.84 -15.54
C ASP A 499 3.56 -0.76 -15.01
N GLN A 500 4.40 0.05 -15.68
CA GLN A 500 5.76 0.31 -15.22
C GLN A 500 5.76 1.01 -13.87
N SER A 501 4.87 1.99 -13.67
CA SER A 501 4.77 2.72 -12.41
C SER A 501 4.26 1.85 -11.27
N VAL A 502 3.31 0.95 -11.54
CA VAL A 502 2.83 -0.07 -10.60
C VAL A 502 3.98 -1.00 -10.21
N TRP A 503 4.70 -1.52 -11.20
CA TRP A 503 5.83 -2.41 -10.97
C TRP A 503 6.95 -1.73 -10.16
N GLN A 504 7.37 -0.53 -10.56
CA GLN A 504 8.40 0.23 -9.84
C GLN A 504 7.97 0.57 -8.40
N SER A 505 6.70 0.90 -8.19
CA SER A 505 6.15 1.15 -6.86
C SER A 505 6.26 -0.09 -5.96
N LYS A 506 5.95 -1.28 -6.52
CA LYS A 506 6.07 -2.57 -5.82
C LYS A 506 7.52 -2.94 -5.55
N GLU A 507 8.42 -2.82 -6.55
CA GLU A 507 9.83 -3.17 -6.39
C GLU A 507 10.55 -2.29 -5.36
N GLN A 508 10.29 -0.98 -5.41
CA GLN A 508 10.87 -0.01 -4.47
C GLN A 508 10.15 -0.01 -3.11
N LEU A 509 9.00 -0.67 -2.99
CA LEU A 509 8.10 -0.60 -1.84
C LEU A 509 7.71 0.85 -1.50
N GLU A 510 7.53 1.70 -2.53
CA GLU A 510 7.30 3.14 -2.41
C GLU A 510 6.00 3.56 -3.12
N ALA A 511 4.95 3.84 -2.34
CA ALA A 511 3.66 4.33 -2.86
C ALA A 511 3.81 5.66 -3.65
N CYS A 512 4.76 6.51 -3.27
CA CYS A 512 4.98 7.81 -3.91
C CYS A 512 5.33 7.71 -5.40
N VAL A 513 5.85 6.58 -5.86
CA VAL A 513 6.11 6.34 -7.30
C VAL A 513 4.80 6.34 -8.07
N LEU A 514 3.80 5.59 -7.61
CA LEU A 514 2.47 5.56 -8.23
C LEU A 514 1.74 6.91 -8.08
N VAL A 515 1.84 7.55 -6.90
CA VAL A 515 1.23 8.89 -6.67
C VAL A 515 1.77 9.92 -7.68
N ASN A 516 3.09 9.99 -7.85
CA ASN A 516 3.72 10.93 -8.80
C ASN A 516 3.33 10.62 -10.25
N TYR A 517 3.23 9.35 -10.60
CA TYR A 517 2.72 8.94 -11.90
C TYR A 517 1.29 9.45 -12.13
N LEU A 518 0.38 9.28 -11.16
CA LEU A 518 -1.01 9.73 -11.30
C LEU A 518 -1.11 11.26 -11.43
N PHE A 519 -0.28 12.03 -10.75
CA PHE A 519 -0.21 13.47 -10.97
C PHE A 519 0.25 13.82 -12.39
N GLY A 520 1.23 13.09 -12.92
CA GLY A 520 1.68 13.22 -14.30
C GLY A 520 0.54 12.91 -15.29
N LEU A 521 -0.22 11.84 -15.04
CA LEU A 521 -1.39 11.45 -15.83
C LEU A 521 -2.48 12.53 -15.79
N CYS A 522 -2.81 13.07 -14.60
CA CYS A 522 -3.77 14.19 -14.47
C CYS A 522 -3.33 15.42 -15.26
N ASN A 523 -2.03 15.75 -15.25
CA ASN A 523 -1.50 16.88 -16.02
C ASN A 523 -1.63 16.65 -17.53
N ALA A 524 -1.28 15.45 -18.02
CA ALA A 524 -1.45 15.09 -19.44
C ALA A 524 -2.92 15.12 -19.85
N THR A 525 -3.80 14.53 -19.02
CA THR A 525 -5.26 14.54 -19.23
C THR A 525 -5.82 15.96 -19.30
N SER A 526 -5.41 16.84 -18.40
CA SER A 526 -5.90 18.22 -18.37
C SER A 526 -5.48 19.02 -19.62
N ARG A 527 -4.27 18.80 -20.14
CA ARG A 527 -3.82 19.39 -21.41
C ARG A 527 -4.62 18.83 -22.59
N ALA A 528 -4.76 17.51 -22.64
CA ALA A 528 -5.53 16.84 -23.68
C ALA A 528 -6.99 17.30 -23.71
N LEU A 529 -7.69 17.38 -22.58
CA LEU A 529 -9.06 17.89 -22.47
C LEU A 529 -9.21 19.34 -22.99
N LYS A 530 -8.17 20.16 -22.87
CA LYS A 530 -8.16 21.53 -23.40
C LYS A 530 -7.91 21.60 -24.91
N ARG A 531 -7.07 20.69 -25.44
CA ARG A 531 -6.59 20.72 -26.83
C ARG A 531 -7.38 19.83 -27.77
N LEU A 532 -8.08 18.84 -27.26
CA LEU A 532 -8.86 17.85 -27.99
C LEU A 532 -10.35 17.97 -27.61
N PRO A 533 -11.05 19.01 -28.05
CA PRO A 533 -12.47 19.18 -27.76
C PRO A 533 -13.26 18.02 -28.37
N VAL A 534 -14.15 17.39 -27.58
CA VAL A 534 -14.97 16.25 -28.05
C VAL A 534 -16.33 16.74 -28.55
N LYS A 535 -17.01 17.61 -27.78
CA LYS A 535 -18.37 18.10 -28.12
C LYS A 535 -18.42 18.97 -29.36
N GLN A 536 -17.34 19.70 -29.65
CA GLN A 536 -17.24 20.62 -30.80
C GLN A 536 -16.52 19.99 -32.01
N GLU A 537 -16.12 18.71 -31.92
CA GLU A 537 -15.50 18.02 -33.06
C GLU A 537 -16.56 17.67 -34.10
N SER A 538 -16.32 18.12 -35.33
CA SER A 538 -17.24 17.90 -36.45
C SER A 538 -17.12 16.51 -37.09
N SER A 539 -15.94 15.90 -37.00
CA SER A 539 -15.70 14.53 -37.49
C SER A 539 -16.12 13.52 -36.42
N LEU A 540 -17.18 12.76 -36.71
CA LEU A 540 -17.64 11.69 -35.83
C LEU A 540 -16.54 10.68 -35.51
N GLU A 541 -15.77 10.28 -36.52
CA GLU A 541 -14.69 9.32 -36.36
C GLU A 541 -13.61 9.84 -35.41
N ARG A 542 -13.18 11.10 -35.54
CA ARG A 542 -12.21 11.74 -34.64
C ARG A 542 -12.78 11.91 -33.24
N GLN A 543 -14.07 12.25 -33.12
CA GLN A 543 -14.77 12.35 -31.85
C GLN A 543 -14.74 11.01 -31.12
N LEU A 544 -15.03 9.91 -31.80
CA LEU A 544 -15.02 8.55 -31.23
C LEU A 544 -13.61 8.13 -30.76
N GLN A 545 -12.56 8.43 -31.55
CA GLN A 545 -11.18 8.13 -31.16
C GLN A 545 -10.76 8.93 -29.90
N ARG A 546 -11.17 10.19 -29.77
CA ARG A 546 -10.94 10.99 -28.56
C ARG A 546 -11.69 10.44 -27.35
N LEU A 547 -12.92 9.95 -27.52
CA LEU A 547 -13.69 9.29 -26.47
C LEU A 547 -12.98 8.04 -25.96
N LEU A 548 -12.43 7.20 -26.84
CA LEU A 548 -11.64 6.04 -26.45
C LEU A 548 -10.44 6.44 -25.59
N LEU A 549 -9.71 7.49 -26.01
CA LEU A 549 -8.54 8.00 -25.28
C LEU A 549 -8.91 8.47 -23.87
N PHE A 550 -9.99 9.26 -23.73
CA PHE A 550 -10.43 9.76 -22.43
C PHE A 550 -11.05 8.67 -21.56
N ASN A 551 -11.69 7.67 -22.14
CA ASN A 551 -12.18 6.50 -21.41
C ASN A 551 -11.03 5.68 -20.83
N ALA A 552 -9.97 5.44 -21.62
CA ALA A 552 -8.77 4.78 -21.13
C ALA A 552 -8.09 5.60 -20.01
N ALA A 553 -8.05 6.94 -20.14
CA ALA A 553 -7.53 7.81 -19.09
C ALA A 553 -8.35 7.73 -17.79
N LYS A 554 -9.69 7.71 -17.88
CA LYS A 554 -10.58 7.51 -16.72
C LYS A 554 -10.32 6.18 -16.04
N LYS A 555 -10.30 5.08 -16.82
CA LYS A 555 -10.07 3.73 -16.30
C LYS A 555 -8.72 3.60 -15.61
N THR A 556 -7.65 4.10 -16.24
CA THR A 556 -6.30 4.08 -15.66
C THR A 556 -6.19 4.91 -14.38
N LEU A 557 -6.78 6.12 -14.37
CA LEU A 557 -6.78 6.97 -13.18
C LEU A 557 -7.56 6.30 -12.03
N ARG A 558 -8.74 5.76 -12.31
CA ARG A 558 -9.56 5.00 -11.35
C ARG A 558 -8.77 3.86 -10.73
N GLN A 559 -8.18 3.01 -11.57
CA GLN A 559 -7.40 1.87 -11.12
C GLN A 559 -6.21 2.29 -10.25
N GLY A 560 -5.47 3.33 -10.66
CA GLY A 560 -4.37 3.86 -9.87
C GLY A 560 -4.81 4.43 -8.52
N MET A 561 -5.97 5.10 -8.47
CA MET A 561 -6.56 5.59 -7.22
C MET A 561 -6.97 4.44 -6.30
N GLU A 562 -7.62 3.40 -6.82
CA GLU A 562 -8.01 2.21 -6.07
C GLU A 562 -6.80 1.45 -5.51
N LEU A 563 -5.69 1.35 -6.26
CA LEU A 563 -4.43 0.79 -5.77
C LEU A 563 -3.85 1.56 -4.59
N LEU A 564 -4.07 2.87 -4.53
CA LEU A 564 -3.68 3.73 -3.40
C LEU A 564 -4.69 3.70 -2.23
N GLY A 565 -5.76 2.91 -2.33
CA GLY A 565 -6.83 2.84 -1.33
C GLY A 565 -7.85 3.97 -1.42
N LEU A 566 -7.81 4.80 -2.48
CA LEU A 566 -8.80 5.85 -2.70
C LEU A 566 -10.10 5.27 -3.29
N ARG A 567 -11.21 5.90 -2.97
CA ARG A 567 -12.51 5.66 -3.62
C ARG A 567 -12.75 6.73 -4.68
N PRO A 568 -12.71 6.40 -5.98
CA PRO A 568 -12.97 7.37 -7.02
C PRO A 568 -14.41 7.88 -7.00
N LEU A 569 -14.58 9.19 -7.01
CA LEU A 569 -15.89 9.85 -7.17
C LEU A 569 -16.22 10.02 -8.65
N ASP A 570 -17.45 9.75 -9.01
CA ASP A 570 -17.94 10.04 -10.35
C ASP A 570 -18.42 11.50 -10.49
N GLN A 571 -18.88 12.10 -9.37
CA GLN A 571 -19.31 13.50 -9.27
C GLN A 571 -18.85 14.12 -7.95
N MET A 572 -18.62 15.43 -7.94
CA MET A 572 -18.21 16.17 -6.75
C MET A 572 -18.75 17.60 -6.75
#